data_6f48e2c0ee27478c69c60d4398891bd0
#
_entry.id   6f48e2c0ee27478c69c60d4398891bd0
#
_cell.length_a   1.000
_cell.length_b   1.000
_cell.length_c   1.000
_cell.angle_alpha   90.00
_cell.angle_beta   90.00
_cell.angle_gamma   90.00
#
_symmetry.space_group_name_H-M   'P 1'
#
loop_
_entity.id
_entity.type
_entity.pdbx_description
1 polymer ?
#
loop_
_entity_poly.entity_id
_entity_poly.type
_entity_poly.pdbx_seq_one_letter_code
_entity_poly.pdbx_strand_id
1 'polypeptide(L)' 'MNPNELLRIVDSLHREKNIEPEVVFQAIEAALVSAAKKHYGEESELAIQINRKDGTLAGTCNEIGRAHV' A
#
# COMPACT_ATOMS: atom_id res chain seq x y z
N MET A 1 4.35 10.04 1.18
CA MET A 1 3.56 10.33 -0.02
C MET A 1 2.23 10.92 0.37
N ASN A 2 1.87 11.97 -0.28
CA ASN A 2 0.62 12.68 -0.03
C ASN A 2 -0.53 11.94 -0.73
N PRO A 3 -1.70 11.80 -0.10
CA PRO A 3 -2.82 11.12 -0.78
C PRO A 3 -3.21 11.74 -2.12
N ASN A 4 -3.13 13.05 -2.22
CA ASN A 4 -3.43 13.71 -3.49
C ASN A 4 -2.42 13.35 -4.57
N GLU A 5 -1.17 13.22 -4.20
CA GLU A 5 -0.13 12.80 -5.14
C GLU A 5 -0.35 11.37 -5.58
N LEU A 6 -0.75 10.52 -4.66
CA LEU A 6 -1.03 9.12 -4.99
C LEU A 6 -2.15 9.03 -6.02
N LEU A 7 -3.23 9.78 -5.81
CA LEU A 7 -4.33 9.77 -6.75
C LEU A 7 -3.92 10.32 -8.11
N ARG A 8 -3.04 11.32 -8.13
CA ARG A 8 -2.53 11.85 -9.39
C ARG A 8 -1.72 10.82 -10.14
N ILE A 9 -0.88 10.08 -9.43
CA ILE A 9 -0.07 9.04 -10.05
C ILE A 9 -0.96 7.98 -10.66
N VAL A 10 -1.97 7.55 -9.92
CA VAL A 10 -2.91 6.55 -10.40
C VAL A 10 -3.63 7.05 -11.64
N ASP A 11 -4.12 8.28 -11.59
CA ASP A 11 -4.84 8.86 -12.72
C ASP A 11 -3.94 8.98 -13.94
N SER A 12 -2.70 9.40 -13.73
CA SER A 12 -1.74 9.54 -14.81
C SER A 12 -1.46 8.21 -15.48
N LEU A 13 -1.24 7.17 -14.70
CA LEU A 13 -0.98 5.84 -15.25
C LEU A 13 -2.20 5.31 -15.99
N HIS A 14 -3.38 5.59 -15.47
CA HIS A 14 -4.60 5.17 -16.15
C HIS A 14 -4.72 5.83 -17.51
N ARG A 15 -4.43 7.12 -17.59
CA ARG A 15 -4.57 7.86 -18.85
C ARG A 15 -3.48 7.54 -19.84
N GLU A 16 -2.23 7.48 -19.37
CA GLU A 16 -1.08 7.34 -20.27
C GLU A 16 -0.80 5.91 -20.67
N LYS A 17 -0.99 5.00 -19.72
CA LYS A 17 -0.67 3.59 -19.94
C LYS A 17 -1.89 2.72 -20.07
N ASN A 18 -3.07 3.29 -19.94
CA ASN A 18 -4.32 2.54 -20.04
C ASN A 18 -4.37 1.40 -19.01
N ILE A 19 -3.84 1.65 -17.81
CA ILE A 19 -3.84 0.69 -16.72
C ILE A 19 -5.03 1.01 -15.83
N GLU A 20 -5.79 -0.01 -15.44
CA GLU A 20 -6.92 0.22 -14.58
C GLU A 20 -6.47 0.75 -13.22
N PRO A 21 -7.16 1.74 -12.64
CA PRO A 21 -6.77 2.30 -11.35
C PRO A 21 -6.67 1.24 -10.26
N GLU A 22 -7.55 0.26 -10.26
CA GLU A 22 -7.52 -0.79 -9.23
C GLU A 22 -6.20 -1.56 -9.29
N VAL A 23 -5.71 -1.84 -10.50
CA VAL A 23 -4.45 -2.55 -10.67
C VAL A 23 -3.30 -1.71 -10.10
N VAL A 24 -3.34 -0.41 -10.33
CA VAL A 24 -2.29 0.47 -9.81
C VAL A 24 -2.33 0.48 -8.28
N PHE A 25 -3.52 0.59 -7.69
CA PHE A 25 -3.63 0.57 -6.24
C PHE A 25 -3.10 -0.74 -5.66
N GLN A 26 -3.43 -1.86 -6.27
CA GLN A 26 -2.96 -3.16 -5.79
C GLN A 26 -1.44 -3.28 -5.89
N ALA A 27 -0.86 -2.78 -6.97
CA ALA A 27 0.58 -2.81 -7.14
C ALA A 27 1.28 -1.97 -6.07
N ILE A 28 0.74 -0.80 -5.77
CA ILE A 28 1.31 0.06 -4.75
C ILE A 28 1.19 -0.60 -3.38
N GLU A 29 0.03 -1.18 -3.07
CA GLU A 29 -0.15 -1.88 -1.80
C GLU A 29 0.87 -3.01 -1.65
N ALA A 30 1.07 -3.79 -2.70
CA ALA A 30 2.02 -4.88 -2.64
C ALA A 30 3.45 -4.38 -2.46
N ALA A 31 3.81 -3.30 -3.12
CA ALA A 31 5.14 -2.73 -2.98
C ALA A 31 5.37 -2.22 -1.56
N LEU A 32 4.36 -1.58 -0.98
CA LEU A 32 4.48 -1.07 0.38
C LEU A 32 4.59 -2.20 1.39
N VAL A 33 3.83 -3.27 1.21
CA VAL A 33 3.93 -4.43 2.09
C VAL A 33 5.31 -5.04 1.99
N SER A 34 5.83 -5.18 0.78
CA SER A 34 7.17 -5.74 0.58
C SER A 34 8.24 -4.89 1.28
N ALA A 35 8.15 -3.59 1.14
CA ALA A 35 9.10 -2.68 1.79
C ALA A 35 8.99 -2.76 3.30
N ALA A 36 7.77 -2.82 3.81
CA ALA A 36 7.56 -2.90 5.25
C ALA A 36 8.07 -4.20 5.83
N LYS A 37 7.94 -5.29 5.09
CA LYS A 37 8.47 -6.57 5.56
C LYS A 37 9.98 -6.55 5.70
N LYS A 38 10.65 -5.81 4.84
CA LYS A 38 12.10 -5.68 4.97
C LYS A 38 12.47 -4.92 6.23
N HIS A 39 11.61 -4.01 6.65
CA HIS A 39 11.88 -3.20 7.82
C HIS A 39 11.52 -3.93 9.11
N TYR A 40 10.36 -4.59 9.14
CA TYR A 40 9.86 -5.24 10.35
C TYR A 40 10.18 -6.73 10.44
N GLY A 41 10.60 -7.34 9.33
CA GLY A 41 10.86 -8.77 9.30
C GLY A 41 9.79 -9.53 8.54
N GLU A 42 10.22 -10.59 7.88
CA GLU A 42 9.30 -11.35 7.03
C GLU A 42 8.27 -12.14 7.80
N GLU A 43 8.49 -12.31 9.09
CA GLU A 43 7.55 -13.04 9.93
C GLU A 43 6.39 -12.17 10.40
N SER A 44 6.49 -10.86 10.20
CA SER A 44 5.43 -9.97 10.60
C SER A 44 4.25 -10.07 9.65
N GLU A 45 3.05 -9.99 10.21
CA GLU A 45 1.85 -9.92 9.39
C GLU A 45 1.56 -8.46 9.09
N LEU A 46 1.63 -8.14 7.83
CA LEU A 46 1.43 -6.76 7.39
C LEU A 46 0.26 -6.71 6.43
N ALA A 47 -0.59 -5.72 6.62
CA ALA A 47 -1.69 -5.45 5.71
C ALA A 47 -1.74 -3.97 5.44
N ILE A 48 -1.68 -3.61 4.18
CA ILE A 48 -1.73 -2.21 3.76
C ILE A 48 -2.83 -2.07 2.74
N GLN A 49 -3.70 -1.13 2.96
CA GLN A 49 -4.80 -0.85 2.05
C GLN A 49 -4.83 0.62 1.74
N ILE A 50 -5.23 0.93 0.52
CA ILE A 50 -5.36 2.30 0.06
C ILE A 50 -6.83 2.58 -0.16
N ASN A 51 -7.31 3.68 0.40
CA ASN A 51 -8.67 4.12 0.13
C ASN A 51 -8.75 4.63 -1.30
N ARG A 52 -9.56 3.97 -2.13
CA ARG A 52 -9.66 4.33 -3.55
C ARG A 52 -10.29 5.68 -3.79
N LYS A 53 -11.00 6.20 -2.79
CA LYS A 53 -11.70 7.48 -2.96
C LYS A 53 -10.81 8.67 -2.69
N ASP A 54 -10.02 8.61 -1.64
CA ASP A 54 -9.23 9.76 -1.23
C ASP A 54 -7.73 9.48 -1.18
N GLY A 55 -7.31 8.26 -1.48
CA GLY A 55 -5.90 7.93 -1.56
C GLY A 55 -5.21 7.79 -0.21
N THR A 56 -5.97 7.74 0.88
CA THR A 56 -5.34 7.57 2.18
C THR A 56 -4.88 6.14 2.38
N LEU A 57 -3.82 5.99 3.17
CA LEU A 57 -3.25 4.69 3.45
C LEU A 57 -3.68 4.23 4.83
N ALA A 58 -4.05 2.96 4.91
CA ALA A 58 -4.33 2.31 6.19
C ALA A 58 -3.45 1.07 6.25
N GLY A 59 -2.68 0.96 7.31
CA GLY A 59 -1.80 -0.17 7.44
C GLY A 59 -1.84 -0.74 8.84
N THR A 60 -1.72 -2.05 8.93
CA THR A 60 -1.59 -2.74 10.22
C THR A 60 -0.36 -3.61 10.18
N CYS A 61 0.33 -3.66 11.29
CA CYS A 61 1.49 -4.51 11.46
C CYS A 61 1.27 -5.35 12.71
N ASN A 62 1.31 -6.64 12.53
CA ASN A 62 1.08 -7.57 13.63
C ASN A 62 2.31 -8.44 13.77
N GLU A 63 3.07 -8.24 14.83
CA GLU A 63 4.27 -9.03 15.06
C GLU A 63 3.89 -10.32 15.77
N ILE A 64 4.16 -11.39 15.09
CA ILE A 64 3.82 -12.71 15.60
C ILE A 64 4.67 -13.04 16.80
N GLY A 65 4.04 -13.54 17.85
CA GLY A 65 4.73 -13.97 19.04
C GLY A 65 5.15 -12.87 19.97
N ARG A 66 4.70 -11.68 19.74
CA ARG A 66 5.06 -10.54 20.58
C ARG A 66 3.93 -10.12 21.40
N ALA A 67 3.54 -10.64 22.17
CA ALA A 67 2.45 -10.11 22.91
C ALA A 67 2.82 -8.97 23.79
N HIS A 68 2.98 -8.87 23.68
CA HIS A 68 3.16 -8.36 24.34
C HIS A 68 3.14 -8.21 25.16
N VAL A 69 3.40 -8.20 25.11
CA VAL A 69 3.40 -8.19 25.81
C VAL A 69 3.18 -7.74 26.47
#